data_c0a5c2aa3532e9393265df3020ba81bb
#
_entry.id   c0a5c2aa3532e9393265df3020ba81bb
#
_cell.length_a   1.000
_cell.length_b   1.000
_cell.length_c   1.000
_cell.angle_alpha   90.00
_cell.angle_beta   90.00
_cell.angle_gamma   90.00
#
_symmetry.space_group_name_H-M   'P 1'
#
loop_
_entity.id
_entity.type
_entity.pdbx_description
1 polymer ?
#
loop_
_entity_poly.entity_id
_entity_poly.type
_entity_poly.pdbx_seq_one_letter_code
_entity_poly.pdbx_strand_id
1 'polypeptide(L)'
;MAGYRKLSRTSTQRKALIRNQVTNLLYHGKIVTTEAKAKEIRKVAEGLIALAVKEKDNFETVTVTAKVARKDADGKRVKEVVDGKKVTVYDEVEKKIKKDQPSRLHARREMLKVLYPVKEGENKKAKEVDMVAKLFDEIAPKYADRNGGYTRIVKIGQRK
;
A
#
# COMPACT_ATOMS: atom_id res chain seq x y z
N MET A 1 11.42 -2.98 31.41
CA MET A 1 10.00 -2.63 31.22
C MET A 1 9.69 -2.51 29.74
N ALA A 2 8.51 -2.95 29.29
CA ALA A 2 8.15 -2.82 27.87
C ALA A 2 7.95 -1.34 27.50
N GLY A 3 8.71 -0.83 26.53
CA GLY A 3 8.65 0.56 26.07
C GLY A 3 7.38 0.95 25.29
N TYR A 4 6.29 0.18 25.40
CA TYR A 4 5.03 0.37 24.69
C TYR A 4 3.81 0.06 25.58
N ARG A 5 2.66 0.65 25.24
CA ARG A 5 1.39 0.38 25.94
C ARG A 5 0.81 -0.95 25.49
N LYS A 6 0.38 -1.78 26.45
CA LYS A 6 -0.31 -3.07 26.15
C LYS A 6 -1.72 -2.85 25.58
N LEU A 7 -2.37 -1.72 25.85
CA LEU A 7 -3.74 -1.38 25.43
C LEU A 7 -4.78 -2.39 25.92
N SER A 8 -4.55 -3.01 27.08
CA SER A 8 -5.39 -4.07 27.67
C SER A 8 -5.67 -5.23 26.69
N ARG A 9 -4.66 -5.62 25.90
CA ARG A 9 -4.77 -6.67 24.87
C ARG A 9 -3.61 -7.63 24.92
N THR A 10 -3.84 -8.85 24.43
CA THR A 10 -2.76 -9.79 24.16
C THR A 10 -1.82 -9.24 23.07
N SER A 11 -0.61 -9.76 22.96
CA SER A 11 0.36 -9.32 21.97
C SER A 11 -0.18 -9.40 20.54
N THR A 12 -0.83 -10.50 20.20
CA THR A 12 -1.44 -10.71 18.87
C THR A 12 -2.56 -9.72 18.58
N GLN A 13 -3.49 -9.55 19.52
CA GLN A 13 -4.60 -8.62 19.38
C GLN A 13 -4.11 -7.16 19.30
N ARG A 14 -3.08 -6.79 20.07
CA ARG A 14 -2.47 -5.47 20.00
C ARG A 14 -1.86 -5.22 18.63
N LYS A 15 -1.10 -6.20 18.10
CA LYS A 15 -0.50 -6.12 16.76
C LYS A 15 -1.57 -5.92 15.68
N ALA A 16 -2.63 -6.71 15.70
CA ALA A 16 -3.74 -6.60 14.76
C ALA A 16 -4.45 -5.22 14.84
N LEU A 17 -4.69 -4.72 16.06
CA LEU A 17 -5.28 -3.40 16.27
C LEU A 17 -4.42 -2.28 15.68
N ILE A 18 -3.12 -2.28 15.94
CA ILE A 18 -2.21 -1.24 15.44
C ILE A 18 -2.13 -1.30 13.92
N ARG A 19 -1.98 -2.49 13.32
CA ARG A 19 -1.95 -2.66 11.87
C ARG A 19 -3.20 -2.11 11.21
N ASN A 20 -4.38 -2.45 11.73
CA ASN A 20 -5.67 -1.96 11.21
C ASN A 20 -5.75 -0.42 11.30
N GLN A 21 -5.44 0.15 12.45
CA GLN A 21 -5.53 1.60 12.67
C GLN A 21 -4.50 2.38 11.81
N VAL A 22 -3.29 1.87 11.63
CA VAL A 22 -2.27 2.47 10.76
C VAL A 22 -2.73 2.41 9.30
N THR A 23 -3.24 1.27 8.84
CA THR A 23 -3.78 1.14 7.49
C THR A 23 -4.90 2.15 7.24
N ASN A 24 -5.87 2.25 8.17
CA ASN A 24 -6.97 3.22 8.06
C ASN A 24 -6.48 4.67 8.09
N LEU A 25 -5.48 5.00 8.92
CA LEU A 25 -4.90 6.34 8.96
C LEU A 25 -4.27 6.72 7.61
N LEU A 26 -3.46 5.85 7.04
CA LEU A 26 -2.79 6.10 5.77
C LEU A 26 -3.77 6.08 4.57
N TYR A 27 -4.83 5.29 4.67
CA TYR A 27 -5.85 5.24 3.63
C TYR A 27 -6.73 6.48 3.60
N HIS A 28 -7.30 6.88 4.75
CA HIS A 28 -8.23 8.02 4.87
C HIS A 28 -7.55 9.37 5.15
N GLY A 29 -6.27 9.38 5.53
CA GLY A 29 -5.55 10.59 5.95
C GLY A 29 -5.87 11.07 7.37
N LYS A 30 -6.98 10.60 7.99
CA LYS A 30 -7.39 10.92 9.36
C LYS A 30 -8.20 9.78 10.00
N ILE A 31 -8.07 9.64 11.32
CA ILE A 31 -8.89 8.71 12.10
C ILE A 31 -9.28 9.33 13.43
N VAL A 32 -10.42 8.92 13.98
CA VAL A 32 -10.85 9.26 15.34
C VAL A 32 -10.64 8.04 16.23
N THR A 33 -9.84 8.19 17.28
CA THR A 33 -9.48 7.09 18.17
C THR A 33 -9.15 7.60 19.57
N THR A 34 -8.86 6.70 20.53
CA THR A 34 -8.45 7.12 21.88
C THR A 34 -7.00 7.64 21.88
N GLU A 35 -6.68 8.57 22.77
CA GLU A 35 -5.35 9.17 22.89
C GLU A 35 -4.23 8.12 23.07
N ALA A 36 -4.50 7.07 23.88
CA ALA A 36 -3.55 6.00 24.11
C ALA A 36 -3.22 5.23 22.83
N LYS A 37 -4.24 4.92 22.01
CA LYS A 37 -4.05 4.27 20.71
C LYS A 37 -3.34 5.21 19.73
N ALA A 38 -3.75 6.47 19.65
CA ALA A 38 -3.14 7.46 18.77
C ALA A 38 -1.63 7.59 19.01
N LYS A 39 -1.19 7.62 20.28
CA LYS A 39 0.24 7.68 20.64
C LYS A 39 1.05 6.46 20.19
N GLU A 40 0.45 5.27 20.21
CA GLU A 40 1.11 4.04 19.73
C GLU A 40 1.12 3.95 18.19
N ILE A 41 0.03 4.32 17.54
CA ILE A 41 -0.12 4.32 16.09
C ILE A 41 0.85 5.30 15.44
N ARG A 42 1.01 6.49 16.03
CA ARG A 42 1.89 7.55 15.56
C ARG A 42 3.30 7.02 15.27
N LYS A 43 3.91 6.29 16.20
CA LYS A 43 5.27 5.77 16.06
C LYS A 43 5.41 4.87 14.82
N VAL A 44 4.43 4.00 14.59
CA VAL A 44 4.44 3.07 13.47
C VAL A 44 4.19 3.78 12.15
N ALA A 45 3.18 4.66 12.09
CA ALA A 45 2.83 5.42 10.90
C ALA A 45 3.98 6.33 10.44
N GLU A 46 4.59 7.07 11.37
CA GLU A 46 5.73 7.94 11.06
C GLU A 46 6.95 7.16 10.56
N GLY A 47 7.22 5.97 11.14
CA GLY A 47 8.28 5.10 10.66
C GLY A 47 8.06 4.61 9.22
N LEU A 48 6.81 4.26 8.86
CA LEU A 48 6.48 3.85 7.49
C LEU A 48 6.58 5.02 6.50
N ILE A 49 6.11 6.21 6.88
CA ILE A 49 6.22 7.40 6.02
C ILE A 49 7.68 7.79 5.82
N ALA A 50 8.50 7.82 6.89
CA ALA A 50 9.93 8.11 6.79
C ALA A 50 10.66 7.13 5.87
N LEU A 51 10.34 5.83 5.98
CA LEU A 51 10.91 4.81 5.11
C LEU A 51 10.48 5.00 3.65
N ALA A 52 9.22 5.39 3.41
CA ALA A 52 8.72 5.68 2.07
C ALA A 52 9.39 6.92 1.46
N VAL A 53 9.52 8.00 2.23
CA VAL A 53 10.19 9.25 1.78
C VAL A 53 11.63 8.99 1.41
N LYS A 54 12.36 8.19 2.22
CA LYS A 54 13.75 7.84 1.95
C LYS A 54 13.93 7.04 0.65
N GLU A 55 13.03 6.10 0.37
CA GLU A 55 13.19 5.13 -0.72
C GLU A 55 12.29 5.42 -1.94
N LYS A 56 11.54 6.54 -1.97
CA LYS A 56 10.55 6.84 -3.02
C LYS A 56 11.12 6.84 -4.44
N ASP A 57 12.34 7.35 -4.60
CA ASP A 57 13.01 7.52 -5.91
C ASP A 57 14.01 6.39 -6.23
N ASN A 58 14.16 5.42 -5.32
CA ASN A 58 15.16 4.36 -5.45
C ASN A 58 14.65 3.19 -6.30
N PHE A 59 14.36 3.47 -7.57
CA PHE A 59 13.96 2.50 -8.60
C PHE A 59 14.61 2.82 -9.93
N GLU A 60 14.69 1.82 -10.80
CA GLU A 60 15.09 1.99 -12.20
C GLU A 60 13.93 1.66 -13.14
N THR A 61 13.86 2.35 -14.27
CA THR A 61 12.88 2.06 -15.31
C THR A 61 13.47 1.07 -16.29
N VAL A 62 12.90 -0.12 -16.35
CA VAL A 62 13.33 -1.21 -17.23
C VAL A 62 12.27 -1.45 -18.29
N THR A 63 12.72 -1.62 -19.54
CA THR A 63 11.84 -2.07 -20.63
C THR A 63 11.73 -3.59 -20.60
N VAL A 64 10.52 -4.10 -20.49
CA VAL A 64 10.25 -5.54 -20.46
C VAL A 64 9.25 -5.88 -21.55
N THR A 65 9.51 -6.95 -22.31
CA THR A 65 8.54 -7.51 -23.25
C THR A 65 7.43 -8.23 -22.49
N ALA A 66 6.21 -7.74 -22.63
CA ALA A 66 5.02 -8.31 -22.00
C ALA A 66 4.10 -8.89 -23.06
N LYS A 67 3.63 -10.12 -22.85
CA LYS A 67 2.60 -10.75 -23.68
C LYS A 67 1.23 -10.16 -23.33
N VAL A 68 0.65 -9.42 -24.26
CA VAL A 68 -0.67 -8.79 -24.12
C VAL A 68 -1.64 -9.50 -25.04
N ALA A 69 -2.78 -9.94 -24.49
CA ALA A 69 -3.81 -10.57 -25.30
C ALA A 69 -4.32 -9.60 -26.37
N ARG A 70 -4.24 -10.00 -27.68
CA ARG A 70 -4.79 -9.23 -28.81
C ARG A 70 -6.28 -9.05 -28.61
N LYS A 71 -6.75 -7.84 -28.82
CA LYS A 71 -8.18 -7.48 -28.74
C LYS A 71 -8.69 -7.05 -30.10
N ASP A 72 -9.93 -7.43 -30.41
CA ASP A 72 -10.67 -6.96 -31.58
C ASP A 72 -11.15 -5.52 -31.38
N ALA A 73 -11.73 -4.95 -32.44
CA ALA A 73 -12.37 -3.62 -32.40
C ALA A 73 -13.43 -3.48 -31.29
N ASP A 74 -14.12 -4.56 -30.95
CA ASP A 74 -15.10 -4.65 -29.85
C ASP A 74 -14.49 -4.85 -28.46
N GLY A 75 -13.15 -4.87 -28.33
CA GLY A 75 -12.45 -5.09 -27.06
C GLY A 75 -12.44 -6.54 -26.55
N LYS A 76 -12.94 -7.50 -27.35
CA LYS A 76 -12.91 -8.93 -27.04
C LYS A 76 -11.53 -9.54 -27.35
N ARG A 77 -11.14 -10.58 -26.59
CA ARG A 77 -9.87 -11.27 -26.84
C ARG A 77 -9.96 -12.10 -28.10
N VAL A 78 -9.03 -11.91 -29.04
CA VAL A 78 -8.89 -12.74 -30.24
C VAL A 78 -8.44 -14.14 -29.84
N LYS A 79 -9.13 -15.15 -30.41
CA LYS A 79 -8.82 -16.57 -30.18
C LYS A 79 -8.63 -17.25 -31.53
N GLU A 80 -7.58 -18.04 -31.66
CA GLU A 80 -7.33 -18.93 -32.80
C GLU A 80 -7.55 -20.36 -32.39
N VAL A 81 -7.94 -21.18 -33.34
CA VAL A 81 -8.14 -22.64 -33.14
C VAL A 81 -6.85 -23.32 -33.55
N VAL A 82 -6.12 -23.88 -32.58
CA VAL A 82 -4.92 -24.69 -32.77
C VAL A 82 -5.24 -26.08 -32.23
N ASP A 83 -5.08 -27.12 -33.06
CA ASP A 83 -5.36 -28.51 -32.70
C ASP A 83 -6.75 -28.74 -32.08
N GLY A 84 -7.78 -28.06 -32.63
CA GLY A 84 -9.16 -28.14 -32.13
C GLY A 84 -9.45 -27.40 -30.82
N LYS A 85 -8.45 -26.73 -30.22
CA LYS A 85 -8.60 -25.95 -29.00
C LYS A 85 -8.51 -24.43 -29.28
N LYS A 86 -9.42 -23.64 -28.66
CA LYS A 86 -9.39 -22.18 -28.77
C LYS A 86 -8.29 -21.63 -27.89
N VAL A 87 -7.24 -21.09 -28.49
CA VAL A 87 -6.09 -20.44 -27.80
C VAL A 87 -6.16 -18.93 -27.99
N THR A 88 -5.87 -18.19 -26.93
CA THR A 88 -5.81 -16.71 -27.01
C THR A 88 -4.52 -16.28 -27.68
N VAL A 89 -4.62 -15.39 -28.67
CA VAL A 89 -3.45 -14.80 -29.34
C VAL A 89 -2.86 -13.70 -28.48
N TYR A 90 -1.53 -13.70 -28.34
CA TYR A 90 -0.79 -12.68 -27.59
C TYR A 90 0.18 -11.94 -28.49
N ASP A 91 0.19 -10.63 -28.37
CA ASP A 91 1.21 -9.77 -28.99
C ASP A 91 2.30 -9.47 -27.97
N GLU A 92 3.55 -9.45 -28.40
CA GLU A 92 4.67 -9.00 -27.57
C GLU A 92 4.78 -7.47 -27.67
N VAL A 93 4.56 -6.81 -26.55
CA VAL A 93 4.61 -5.34 -26.46
C VAL A 93 5.66 -4.94 -25.43
N GLU A 94 6.52 -4.01 -25.79
CA GLU A 94 7.47 -3.42 -24.86
C GLU A 94 6.74 -2.53 -23.86
N LYS A 95 6.93 -2.80 -22.58
CA LYS A 95 6.40 -1.99 -21.49
C LYS A 95 7.51 -1.50 -20.59
N LYS A 96 7.51 -0.21 -20.31
CA LYS A 96 8.36 0.38 -19.27
C LYS A 96 7.76 0.11 -17.91
N ILE A 97 8.48 -0.60 -17.06
CA ILE A 97 8.08 -0.87 -15.67
C ILE A 97 9.10 -0.30 -14.70
N LYS A 98 8.63 0.15 -13.54
CA LYS A 98 9.50 0.56 -12.43
C LYS A 98 9.96 -0.70 -11.70
N LYS A 99 11.26 -0.95 -11.69
CA LYS A 99 11.89 -2.05 -10.95
C LYS A 99 12.51 -1.49 -9.68
N ASP A 100 12.04 -1.95 -8.54
CA ASP A 100 12.55 -1.52 -7.25
C ASP A 100 14.01 -1.96 -7.07
N GLN A 101 14.87 -1.06 -6.61
CA GLN A 101 16.22 -1.39 -6.13
C GLN A 101 16.14 -2.21 -4.83
N PRO A 102 17.18 -2.95 -4.45
CA PRO A 102 17.15 -3.85 -3.29
C PRO A 102 16.68 -3.20 -1.99
N SER A 103 17.08 -1.95 -1.70
CA SER A 103 16.66 -1.24 -0.49
C SER A 103 15.18 -0.83 -0.55
N ARG A 104 14.68 -0.37 -1.71
CA ARG A 104 13.25 -0.07 -1.91
C ARG A 104 12.40 -1.33 -1.83
N LEU A 105 12.89 -2.44 -2.38
CA LEU A 105 12.22 -3.73 -2.26
C LEU A 105 12.14 -4.20 -0.80
N HIS A 106 13.22 -4.01 -0.03
CA HIS A 106 13.22 -4.28 1.40
C HIS A 106 12.19 -3.41 2.14
N ALA A 107 12.17 -2.10 1.86
CA ALA A 107 11.20 -1.17 2.42
C ALA A 107 9.75 -1.61 2.11
N ARG A 108 9.45 -2.00 0.87
CA ARG A 108 8.15 -2.55 0.47
C ARG A 108 7.76 -3.78 1.31
N ARG A 109 8.68 -4.70 1.51
CA ARG A 109 8.44 -5.89 2.34
C ARG A 109 8.17 -5.55 3.80
N GLU A 110 8.87 -4.58 4.39
CA GLU A 110 8.62 -4.11 5.75
C GLU A 110 7.24 -3.44 5.88
N MET A 111 6.84 -2.63 4.89
CA MET A 111 5.51 -2.02 4.85
C MET A 111 4.40 -3.07 4.79
N LEU A 112 4.54 -4.11 3.98
CA LEU A 112 3.57 -5.21 3.86
C LEU A 112 3.40 -6.02 5.14
N LYS A 113 4.39 -6.04 6.04
CA LYS A 113 4.25 -6.65 7.38
C LYS A 113 3.26 -5.90 8.26
N VAL A 114 3.05 -4.60 7.99
CA VAL A 114 2.18 -3.73 8.80
C VAL A 114 0.87 -3.43 8.08
N LEU A 115 0.90 -3.06 6.81
CA LEU A 115 -0.28 -2.63 6.06
C LEU A 115 -1.14 -3.81 5.63
N TYR A 116 -2.46 -3.63 5.70
CA TYR A 116 -3.43 -4.55 5.15
C TYR A 116 -3.86 -4.10 3.76
N PRO A 117 -4.24 -5.03 2.86
CA PRO A 117 -4.92 -4.66 1.63
C PRO A 117 -6.27 -4.04 1.95
N VAL A 118 -6.64 -2.99 1.24
CA VAL A 118 -7.92 -2.28 1.37
C VAL A 118 -8.73 -2.54 0.11
N LYS A 119 -9.99 -2.88 0.26
CA LYS A 119 -10.92 -3.09 -0.86
C LYS A 119 -11.90 -1.94 -0.93
N GLU A 120 -11.98 -1.29 -2.09
CA GLU A 120 -12.95 -0.25 -2.41
C GLU A 120 -14.07 -0.82 -3.27
N GLY A 121 -15.30 -0.53 -2.91
CA GLY A 121 -16.49 -0.97 -3.62
C GLY A 121 -17.21 -2.16 -2.98
N GLU A 122 -18.41 -2.44 -3.48
CA GLU A 122 -19.28 -3.50 -2.97
C GLU A 122 -19.09 -4.79 -3.76
N ASN A 123 -19.00 -5.92 -3.03
CA ASN A 123 -19.08 -7.28 -3.56
C ASN A 123 -18.04 -7.64 -4.64
N LYS A 124 -18.48 -8.32 -5.71
CA LYS A 124 -17.64 -8.91 -6.77
C LYS A 124 -16.87 -7.88 -7.64
N LYS A 125 -17.18 -6.59 -7.54
CA LYS A 125 -16.50 -5.50 -8.27
C LYS A 125 -15.53 -4.71 -7.39
N ALA A 126 -15.29 -5.16 -6.16
CA ALA A 126 -14.36 -4.48 -5.25
C ALA A 126 -12.94 -4.44 -5.85
N LYS A 127 -12.39 -3.24 -5.98
CA LYS A 127 -11.01 -3.01 -6.42
C LYS A 127 -10.10 -3.03 -5.20
N GLU A 128 -9.04 -3.81 -5.26
CA GLU A 128 -8.01 -3.81 -4.23
C GLU A 128 -7.06 -2.62 -4.41
N VAL A 129 -6.87 -1.86 -3.34
CA VAL A 129 -5.96 -0.71 -3.29
C VAL A 129 -4.63 -1.16 -2.71
N ASP A 130 -3.56 -1.00 -3.48
CA ASP A 130 -2.19 -1.23 -3.00
C ASP A 130 -1.77 -0.07 -2.10
N MET A 131 -1.82 -0.30 -0.78
CA MET A 131 -1.45 0.68 0.23
C MET A 131 0.03 1.05 0.20
N VAL A 132 0.88 0.15 -0.27
CA VAL A 132 2.33 0.43 -0.40
C VAL A 132 2.59 1.33 -1.60
N ALA A 133 1.93 1.07 -2.73
CA ALA A 133 1.98 1.96 -3.90
C ALA A 133 1.47 3.37 -3.53
N LYS A 134 0.32 3.46 -2.83
CA LYS A 134 -0.21 4.74 -2.32
C LYS A 134 0.79 5.48 -1.43
N LEU A 135 1.53 4.75 -0.58
CA LEU A 135 2.53 5.35 0.29
C LEU A 135 3.72 5.93 -0.49
N PHE A 136 4.23 5.22 -1.50
CA PHE A 136 5.35 5.66 -2.32
C PHE A 136 4.97 6.74 -3.34
N ASP A 137 3.81 6.60 -4.00
CA ASP A 137 3.45 7.42 -5.15
C ASP A 137 2.64 8.67 -4.76
N GLU A 138 1.83 8.60 -3.68
CA GLU A 138 0.96 9.72 -3.27
C GLU A 138 1.43 10.41 -1.99
N ILE A 139 1.80 9.64 -0.95
CA ILE A 139 2.10 10.18 0.38
C ILE A 139 3.55 10.67 0.46
N ALA A 140 4.51 9.83 0.07
CA ALA A 140 5.93 10.18 0.20
C ALA A 140 6.34 11.45 -0.55
N PRO A 141 5.85 11.75 -1.77
CA PRO A 141 6.18 13.00 -2.45
C PRO A 141 5.73 14.25 -1.70
N LYS A 142 4.58 14.19 -0.98
CA LYS A 142 4.05 15.32 -0.20
C LYS A 142 4.91 15.69 1.01
N TYR A 143 5.77 14.78 1.43
CA TYR A 143 6.62 14.95 2.60
C TYR A 143 8.12 14.89 2.27
N ALA A 144 8.48 15.07 0.98
CA ALA A 144 9.87 14.99 0.52
C ALA A 144 10.82 15.92 1.29
N ASP A 145 10.38 17.15 1.56
CA ASP A 145 11.18 18.19 2.22
C ASP A 145 11.03 18.18 3.76
N ARG A 146 10.31 17.21 4.31
CA ARG A 146 10.00 17.18 5.74
C ARG A 146 10.69 16.03 6.46
N ASN A 147 11.47 16.39 7.48
CA ASN A 147 12.24 15.43 8.29
C ASN A 147 11.50 15.04 9.58
N GLY A 148 10.39 14.32 9.47
CA GLY A 148 9.61 13.84 10.62
C GLY A 148 8.39 14.69 10.97
N GLY A 149 7.66 14.29 12.02
CA GLY A 149 6.43 14.95 12.45
C GLY A 149 5.31 14.90 11.39
N TYR A 150 5.20 13.78 10.68
CA TYR A 150 4.22 13.59 9.61
C TYR A 150 2.79 13.49 10.11
N THR A 151 2.60 13.25 11.41
CA THR A 151 1.29 13.07 12.04
C THR A 151 1.05 14.05 13.18
N ARG A 152 -0.20 14.46 13.35
CA ARG A 152 -0.64 15.34 14.45
C ARG A 152 -1.77 14.66 15.22
N ILE A 153 -1.73 14.76 16.56
CA ILE A 153 -2.81 14.34 17.45
C ILE A 153 -3.56 15.59 17.91
N VAL A 154 -4.86 15.66 17.60
CA VAL A 154 -5.76 16.72 18.04
C VAL A 154 -6.74 16.15 19.04
N LYS A 155 -6.88 16.78 20.21
CA LYS A 155 -7.86 16.42 21.23
C LYS A 155 -9.21 17.04 20.89
N ILE A 156 -10.22 16.22 20.70
CA ILE A 156 -11.59 16.63 20.33
C ILE A 156 -12.56 16.66 21.54
N GLY A 157 -12.02 16.53 22.77
CA GLY A 157 -12.84 16.54 23.99
C GLY A 157 -13.40 15.18 24.39
N GLN A 158 -14.33 15.19 25.32
CA GLN A 158 -15.01 13.98 25.79
C GLN A 158 -16.01 13.50 24.74
N ARG A 159 -16.17 12.17 24.67
CA ARG A 159 -17.19 11.56 23.82
C ARG A 159 -18.55 11.84 24.46
N LYS A 160 -19.45 12.47 23.70
CA LYS A 160 -20.86 12.64 24.08
C LYS A 160 -21.59 11.30 23.94
#